data_0925e91a11f2e781226a4203796f3e7c
#
_entry.id   0925e91a11f2e781226a4203796f3e7c
#
_cell.length_a   1.000
_cell.length_b   1.000
_cell.length_c   1.000
_cell.angle_alpha   90.00
_cell.angle_beta   90.00
_cell.angle_gamma   90.00
#
_symmetry.space_group_name_H-M   'P 1'
#
loop_
_entity.id
_entity.type
_entity.pdbx_description
1 polymer ?
#
loop_
_entity_poly.entity_id
_entity_poly.type
_entity_poly.pdbx_seq_one_letter_code
_entity_poly.pdbx_strand_id
1 'polypeptide(L)'
;MDLLTGKTAFVSGGTRGIGLAIAERLAREGADVMVSGSSQSNCDAAVKRIASNSGGRVEACAADLRTHEGCQSVFDAQGKAFNSCDILVHSAGATKGGVFPDQNDTDFIDGFALKFHAGVRLSRLFWPSLVAARGNVVMIVGGASRTPDAKFMVGGAVNAALANFSKALAGQGLQDDVNVNWINPGQT
;
A
#
# COMPACT_ATOMS: atom_id res chain seq x y z
N MET A 1 -0.16 -7.72 -24.10
CA MET A 1 0.75 -8.80 -23.59
C MET A 1 0.57 -8.78 -22.09
N ASP A 2 -0.12 -9.80 -21.56
CA ASP A 2 -0.53 -9.81 -20.16
C ASP A 2 0.65 -10.29 -19.31
N LEU A 3 1.50 -9.33 -18.93
CA LEU A 3 2.78 -9.58 -18.23
C LEU A 3 2.60 -10.19 -16.84
N LEU A 4 1.40 -10.05 -16.24
CA LEU A 4 1.10 -10.44 -14.87
C LEU A 4 0.02 -11.53 -14.76
N THR A 5 -0.30 -12.21 -15.86
CA THR A 5 -1.23 -13.34 -15.85
C THR A 5 -0.81 -14.41 -14.83
N GLY A 6 -1.74 -14.80 -13.96
CA GLY A 6 -1.47 -15.74 -12.87
C GLY A 6 -0.77 -15.15 -11.65
N LYS A 7 -0.52 -13.84 -11.63
CA LYS A 7 -0.01 -13.11 -10.47
C LYS A 7 -1.14 -12.50 -9.66
N THR A 8 -0.95 -12.42 -8.36
CA THR A 8 -1.88 -11.79 -7.43
C THR A 8 -1.24 -10.56 -6.78
N ALA A 9 -2.00 -9.48 -6.68
CA ALA A 9 -1.55 -8.23 -6.11
C ALA A 9 -2.48 -7.73 -5.00
N PHE A 10 -1.91 -7.19 -3.94
CA PHE A 10 -2.62 -6.41 -2.94
C PHE A 10 -2.17 -4.95 -3.00
N VAL A 11 -3.14 -4.01 -3.10
CA VAL A 11 -2.89 -2.57 -3.13
C VAL A 11 -3.62 -1.88 -1.98
N SER A 12 -2.90 -1.48 -0.94
CA SER A 12 -3.48 -0.68 0.13
C SER A 12 -3.76 0.74 -0.35
N GLY A 13 -4.91 1.30 0.05
CA GLY A 13 -5.32 2.63 -0.44
C GLY A 13 -5.62 2.64 -1.95
N GLY A 14 -6.04 1.50 -2.51
CA GLY A 14 -6.28 1.29 -3.93
C GLY A 14 -7.62 1.84 -4.46
N THR A 15 -8.38 2.58 -3.65
CA THR A 15 -9.71 3.07 -4.05
C THR A 15 -9.69 4.45 -4.72
N ARG A 16 -8.57 5.17 -4.70
CA ARG A 16 -8.42 6.50 -5.33
C ARG A 16 -6.96 6.84 -5.63
N GLY A 17 -6.76 7.90 -6.41
CA GLY A 17 -5.45 8.50 -6.65
C GLY A 17 -4.42 7.50 -7.19
N ILE A 18 -3.18 7.59 -6.68
CA ILE A 18 -2.05 6.77 -7.12
C ILE A 18 -2.33 5.27 -6.93
N GLY A 19 -2.87 4.87 -5.77
CA GLY A 19 -3.18 3.47 -5.50
C GLY A 19 -4.17 2.87 -6.50
N LEU A 20 -5.22 3.63 -6.84
CA LEU A 20 -6.19 3.20 -7.85
C LEU A 20 -5.55 3.06 -9.24
N ALA A 21 -4.75 4.04 -9.66
CA ALA A 21 -4.06 3.98 -10.95
C ALA A 21 -3.08 2.79 -11.04
N ILE A 22 -2.41 2.46 -9.94
CA ILE A 22 -1.55 1.26 -9.86
C ILE A 22 -2.41 -0.01 -9.96
N ALA A 23 -3.51 -0.10 -9.22
CA ALA A 23 -4.41 -1.26 -9.26
C ALA A 23 -5.00 -1.48 -10.66
N GLU A 24 -5.45 -0.40 -11.34
CA GLU A 24 -5.90 -0.44 -12.74
C GLU A 24 -4.83 -0.96 -13.68
N ARG A 25 -3.57 -0.52 -13.50
CA ARG A 25 -2.48 -0.97 -14.35
C ARG A 25 -2.14 -2.44 -14.12
N LEU A 26 -2.04 -2.89 -12.87
CA LEU A 26 -1.77 -4.29 -12.54
C LEU A 26 -2.86 -5.22 -13.09
N ALA A 27 -4.13 -4.84 -12.92
CA ALA A 27 -5.27 -5.60 -13.43
C ALA A 27 -5.30 -5.64 -14.98
N ARG A 28 -4.94 -4.55 -15.64
CA ARG A 28 -4.84 -4.50 -17.11
C ARG A 28 -3.73 -5.40 -17.65
N GLU A 29 -2.67 -5.59 -16.89
CA GLU A 29 -1.58 -6.53 -17.24
C GLU A 29 -1.89 -7.98 -16.84
N GLY A 30 -3.12 -8.27 -16.43
CA GLY A 30 -3.63 -9.63 -16.19
C GLY A 30 -3.51 -10.13 -14.75
N ALA A 31 -3.07 -9.31 -13.79
CA ALA A 31 -3.03 -9.71 -12.39
C ALA A 31 -4.44 -9.80 -11.79
N ASP A 32 -4.65 -10.75 -10.88
CA ASP A 32 -5.74 -10.72 -9.92
C ASP A 32 -5.42 -9.66 -8.84
N VAL A 33 -6.32 -8.70 -8.59
CA VAL A 33 -6.02 -7.55 -7.74
C VAL A 33 -7.02 -7.41 -6.60
N MET A 34 -6.52 -7.36 -5.36
CA MET A 34 -7.26 -6.91 -4.19
C MET A 34 -6.87 -5.46 -3.86
N VAL A 35 -7.86 -4.61 -3.68
CA VAL A 35 -7.64 -3.24 -3.18
C VAL A 35 -8.23 -3.08 -1.78
N SER A 36 -7.67 -2.17 -0.98
CA SER A 36 -8.31 -1.77 0.26
C SER A 36 -8.58 -0.27 0.32
N GLY A 37 -9.64 0.08 1.05
CA GLY A 37 -10.04 1.45 1.34
C GLY A 37 -10.75 1.53 2.70
N SER A 38 -11.05 2.74 3.17
CA SER A 38 -11.69 2.96 4.47
C SER A 38 -13.22 2.87 4.46
N SER A 39 -13.85 2.79 3.28
CA SER A 39 -15.31 2.67 3.18
C SER A 39 -15.72 1.68 2.10
N GLN A 40 -16.80 0.96 2.35
CA GLN A 40 -17.34 -0.04 1.43
C GLN A 40 -17.75 0.59 0.10
N SER A 41 -18.40 1.75 0.12
CA SER A 41 -18.84 2.43 -1.11
C SER A 41 -17.68 2.80 -2.05
N ASN A 42 -16.53 3.24 -1.48
CA ASN A 42 -15.34 3.51 -2.28
C ASN A 42 -14.70 2.23 -2.82
N CYS A 43 -14.75 1.15 -2.06
CA CYS A 43 -14.28 -0.17 -2.49
C CYS A 43 -15.12 -0.68 -3.67
N ASP A 44 -16.45 -0.62 -3.56
CA ASP A 44 -17.36 -1.06 -4.62
C ASP A 44 -17.20 -0.25 -5.93
N ALA A 45 -17.01 1.06 -5.79
CA ALA A 45 -16.73 1.93 -6.94
C ALA A 45 -15.38 1.61 -7.59
N ALA A 46 -14.34 1.34 -6.80
CA ALA A 46 -13.03 0.98 -7.30
C ALA A 46 -13.05 -0.37 -8.03
N VAL A 47 -13.72 -1.39 -7.48
CA VAL A 47 -13.87 -2.70 -8.14
C VAL A 47 -14.53 -2.54 -9.51
N LYS A 48 -15.66 -1.83 -9.59
CA LYS A 48 -16.34 -1.59 -10.87
C LYS A 48 -15.43 -0.92 -11.91
N ARG A 49 -14.68 0.08 -11.46
CA ARG A 49 -13.80 0.86 -12.32
C ARG A 49 -12.60 0.04 -12.80
N ILE A 50 -11.94 -0.71 -11.91
CA ILE A 50 -10.77 -1.53 -12.27
C ILE A 50 -11.22 -2.69 -13.17
N ALA A 51 -12.30 -3.38 -12.83
CA ALA A 51 -12.80 -4.54 -13.56
C ALA A 51 -13.22 -4.21 -15.00
N SER A 52 -13.63 -2.98 -15.29
CA SER A 52 -14.04 -2.58 -16.65
C SER A 52 -12.94 -2.72 -17.72
N ASN A 53 -11.67 -2.74 -17.31
CA ASN A 53 -10.50 -2.85 -18.19
C ASN A 53 -9.49 -3.90 -17.68
N SER A 54 -9.96 -4.88 -16.93
CA SER A 54 -9.12 -5.91 -16.29
C SER A 54 -9.10 -7.20 -17.10
N GLY A 55 -7.93 -7.86 -17.15
CA GLY A 55 -7.80 -9.25 -17.61
C GLY A 55 -7.89 -10.26 -16.47
N GLY A 56 -7.79 -9.82 -15.20
CA GLY A 56 -7.85 -10.64 -14.00
C GLY A 56 -9.08 -10.35 -13.13
N ARG A 57 -9.19 -11.06 -12.00
CA ARG A 57 -10.23 -10.84 -11.00
C ARG A 57 -9.90 -9.60 -10.17
N VAL A 58 -10.92 -8.86 -9.75
CA VAL A 58 -10.77 -7.66 -8.93
C VAL A 58 -11.69 -7.76 -7.72
N GLU A 59 -11.11 -7.65 -6.55
CA GLU A 59 -11.78 -7.71 -5.26
C GLU A 59 -11.40 -6.52 -4.39
N ALA A 60 -12.19 -6.23 -3.37
CA ALA A 60 -11.88 -5.18 -2.43
C ALA A 60 -12.27 -5.54 -1.00
N CYS A 61 -11.54 -4.96 -0.04
CA CYS A 61 -11.85 -5.07 1.39
C CYS A 61 -11.83 -3.68 2.04
N ALA A 62 -12.94 -3.29 2.65
CA ALA A 62 -13.03 -2.06 3.44
C ALA A 62 -12.50 -2.32 4.85
N ALA A 63 -11.45 -1.58 5.25
CA ALA A 63 -10.84 -1.72 6.58
C ALA A 63 -10.10 -0.45 7.00
N ASP A 64 -10.04 -0.20 8.30
CA ASP A 64 -9.15 0.82 8.86
C ASP A 64 -7.75 0.23 9.12
N LEU A 65 -6.83 0.53 8.21
CA LEU A 65 -5.45 0.04 8.30
C LEU A 65 -4.63 0.68 9.42
N ARG A 66 -5.17 1.66 10.15
CA ARG A 66 -4.50 2.17 11.37
C ARG A 66 -4.43 1.12 12.47
N THR A 67 -5.33 0.15 12.45
CA THR A 67 -5.43 -0.90 13.46
C THR A 67 -4.76 -2.20 13.01
N HIS A 68 -4.43 -3.06 13.97
CA HIS A 68 -3.95 -4.41 13.69
C HIS A 68 -5.05 -5.25 13.04
N GLU A 69 -6.25 -5.17 13.58
CA GLU A 69 -7.44 -5.89 13.14
C GLU A 69 -7.82 -5.56 11.69
N GLY A 70 -7.71 -4.27 11.31
CA GLY A 70 -7.94 -3.84 9.93
C GLY A 70 -6.89 -4.38 8.96
N CYS A 71 -5.62 -4.43 9.36
CA CYS A 71 -4.57 -5.07 8.56
C CYS A 71 -4.78 -6.59 8.45
N GLN A 72 -5.20 -7.25 9.54
CA GLN A 72 -5.50 -8.67 9.54
C GLN A 72 -6.69 -8.98 8.63
N SER A 73 -7.76 -8.18 8.68
CA SER A 73 -8.96 -8.41 7.86
C SER A 73 -8.68 -8.34 6.36
N VAL A 74 -7.83 -7.42 5.91
CA VAL A 74 -7.47 -7.36 4.48
C VAL A 74 -6.55 -8.51 4.06
N PHE A 75 -5.67 -8.97 4.97
CA PHE A 75 -4.86 -10.15 4.73
C PHE A 75 -5.73 -11.42 4.59
N ASP A 76 -6.70 -11.59 5.48
CA ASP A 76 -7.63 -12.73 5.45
C ASP A 76 -8.51 -12.68 4.18
N ALA A 77 -8.97 -11.49 3.77
CA ALA A 77 -9.72 -11.30 2.55
C ALA A 77 -8.92 -11.67 1.30
N GLN A 78 -7.64 -11.26 1.21
CA GLN A 78 -6.72 -11.66 0.15
C GLN A 78 -6.54 -13.17 0.10
N GLY A 79 -6.30 -13.80 1.25
CA GLY A 79 -6.15 -15.24 1.37
C GLY A 79 -7.39 -16.00 0.88
N LYS A 80 -8.57 -15.50 1.23
CA LYS A 80 -9.87 -16.06 0.81
C LYS A 80 -10.10 -15.95 -0.68
N ALA A 81 -9.74 -14.81 -1.28
CA ALA A 81 -10.00 -14.54 -2.69
C ALA A 81 -8.98 -15.22 -3.61
N PHE A 82 -7.70 -15.18 -3.26
CA PHE A 82 -6.62 -15.53 -4.17
C PHE A 82 -5.61 -16.54 -3.61
N ASN A 83 -5.62 -16.79 -2.30
CA ASN A 83 -4.72 -17.73 -1.60
C ASN A 83 -3.22 -17.44 -1.75
N SER A 84 -2.85 -16.28 -2.29
CA SER A 84 -1.46 -15.86 -2.51
C SER A 84 -1.33 -14.34 -2.57
N CYS A 85 -0.08 -13.86 -2.52
CA CYS A 85 0.27 -12.47 -2.83
C CYS A 85 1.67 -12.45 -3.44
N ASP A 86 1.75 -12.15 -4.74
CA ASP A 86 3.02 -11.98 -5.45
C ASP A 86 3.50 -10.52 -5.38
N ILE A 87 2.57 -9.57 -5.29
CA ILE A 87 2.86 -8.14 -5.35
C ILE A 87 2.13 -7.42 -4.23
N LEU A 88 2.89 -6.80 -3.32
CA LEU A 88 2.37 -5.92 -2.28
C LEU A 88 2.68 -4.47 -2.62
N VAL A 89 1.64 -3.65 -2.81
CA VAL A 89 1.78 -2.20 -2.96
C VAL A 89 1.18 -1.49 -1.76
N HIS A 90 2.02 -0.79 -0.99
CA HIS A 90 1.55 0.04 0.10
C HIS A 90 1.42 1.50 -0.36
N SER A 91 0.19 1.90 -0.69
CA SER A 91 -0.16 3.26 -1.14
C SER A 91 -1.08 3.98 -0.15
N ALA A 92 -1.56 3.30 0.88
CA ALA A 92 -2.37 3.94 1.93
C ALA A 92 -1.54 4.99 2.68
N GLY A 93 -2.12 6.17 2.82
CA GLY A 93 -1.51 7.26 3.56
C GLY A 93 -2.38 8.50 3.50
N ALA A 94 -2.54 9.14 4.64
CA ALA A 94 -3.13 10.46 4.79
C ALA A 94 -2.42 11.12 5.97
N THR A 95 -1.96 12.35 5.78
CA THR A 95 -1.34 13.13 6.82
C THR A 95 -1.88 14.54 6.76
N LYS A 96 -2.07 15.15 7.92
CA LYS A 96 -2.51 16.53 8.03
C LYS A 96 -1.32 17.45 7.79
N GLY A 97 -1.47 18.40 6.88
CA GLY A 97 -0.55 19.53 6.74
C GLY A 97 -0.93 20.64 7.70
N GLY A 98 -0.03 21.58 7.94
CA GLY A 98 -0.23 22.74 8.81
C GLY A 98 1.07 23.25 9.43
N VAL A 99 0.99 24.38 10.12
CA VAL A 99 2.11 24.93 10.88
C VAL A 99 2.29 24.20 12.20
N PHE A 100 3.52 24.04 12.66
CA PHE A 100 3.85 23.22 13.83
C PHE A 100 3.03 23.52 15.09
N PRO A 101 2.81 24.80 15.48
CA PRO A 101 2.04 25.07 16.70
C PRO A 101 0.56 24.58 16.67
N ASP A 102 0.01 24.35 15.48
CA ASP A 102 -1.37 23.91 15.30
C ASP A 102 -1.49 22.38 15.14
N GLN A 103 -0.37 21.66 15.08
CA GLN A 103 -0.33 20.21 14.98
C GLN A 103 -0.23 19.58 16.38
N ASN A 104 -1.16 18.69 16.67
CA ASN A 104 -1.19 18.00 17.95
C ASN A 104 -0.67 16.55 17.84
N ASP A 105 -0.53 15.87 18.97
CA ASP A 105 -0.04 14.49 19.03
C ASP A 105 -0.88 13.53 18.17
N THR A 106 -2.21 13.73 18.10
CA THR A 106 -3.11 12.89 17.30
C THR A 106 -2.78 12.97 15.82
N ASP A 107 -2.41 14.14 15.30
CA ASP A 107 -2.03 14.31 13.89
C ASP A 107 -0.80 13.44 13.54
N PHE A 108 0.18 13.36 14.45
CA PHE A 108 1.36 12.49 14.31
C PHE A 108 0.99 11.03 14.48
N ILE A 109 0.27 10.67 15.54
CA ILE A 109 -0.15 9.28 15.81
C ILE A 109 -0.92 8.71 14.62
N ASP A 110 -1.91 9.42 14.10
CA ASP A 110 -2.74 8.98 12.97
C ASP A 110 -1.92 8.84 11.66
N GLY A 111 -1.04 9.80 11.40
CA GLY A 111 -0.16 9.75 10.24
C GLY A 111 0.76 8.52 10.27
N PHE A 112 1.40 8.27 11.40
CA PHE A 112 2.23 7.08 11.61
C PHE A 112 1.42 5.79 11.58
N ALA A 113 0.24 5.76 12.21
CA ALA A 113 -0.61 4.56 12.24
C ALA A 113 -1.00 4.11 10.84
N LEU A 114 -1.49 5.03 9.99
CA LEU A 114 -1.98 4.67 8.66
C LEU A 114 -0.86 4.37 7.66
N LYS A 115 0.20 5.19 7.62
CA LYS A 115 1.20 5.07 6.57
C LYS A 115 2.38 4.19 6.99
N PHE A 116 2.93 4.38 8.19
CA PHE A 116 4.09 3.63 8.63
C PHE A 116 3.71 2.28 9.24
N HIS A 117 2.90 2.28 10.30
CA HIS A 117 2.56 1.03 11.00
C HIS A 117 1.75 0.08 10.12
N ALA A 118 0.85 0.58 9.27
CA ALA A 118 0.15 -0.27 8.30
C ALA A 118 1.13 -0.89 7.31
N GLY A 119 2.09 -0.12 6.78
CA GLY A 119 3.13 -0.65 5.89
C GLY A 119 3.94 -1.78 6.54
N VAL A 120 4.36 -1.59 7.80
CA VAL A 120 5.07 -2.61 8.58
C VAL A 120 4.21 -3.86 8.80
N ARG A 121 2.95 -3.69 9.23
CA ARG A 121 2.02 -4.80 9.51
C ARG A 121 1.71 -5.61 8.26
N LEU A 122 1.36 -4.93 7.17
CA LEU A 122 1.06 -5.59 5.89
C LEU A 122 2.28 -6.32 5.33
N SER A 123 3.45 -5.71 5.38
CA SER A 123 4.69 -6.39 4.96
C SER A 123 4.90 -7.67 5.75
N ARG A 124 4.72 -7.64 7.08
CA ARG A 124 4.89 -8.81 7.94
C ARG A 124 3.84 -9.90 7.65
N LEU A 125 2.57 -9.53 7.50
CA LEU A 125 1.48 -10.48 7.22
C LEU A 125 1.66 -11.16 5.86
N PHE A 126 2.00 -10.39 4.83
CA PHE A 126 2.18 -10.93 3.48
C PHE A 126 3.56 -11.56 3.23
N TRP A 127 4.54 -11.38 4.13
CA TRP A 127 5.92 -11.83 3.90
C TRP A 127 6.05 -13.30 3.54
N PRO A 128 5.37 -14.26 4.22
CA PRO A 128 5.48 -15.67 3.84
C PRO A 128 5.01 -15.95 2.40
N SER A 129 3.94 -15.28 1.96
CA SER A 129 3.44 -15.41 0.59
C SER A 129 4.38 -14.79 -0.43
N LEU A 130 4.95 -13.62 -0.11
CA LEU A 130 5.94 -12.93 -0.95
C LEU A 130 7.21 -13.78 -1.12
N VAL A 131 7.70 -14.42 -0.06
CA VAL A 131 8.85 -15.35 -0.13
C VAL A 131 8.52 -16.53 -1.02
N ALA A 132 7.37 -17.18 -0.82
CA ALA A 132 6.96 -18.33 -1.65
C ALA A 132 6.85 -17.97 -3.14
N ALA A 133 6.45 -16.74 -3.45
CA ALA A 133 6.28 -16.24 -4.81
C ALA A 133 7.54 -15.62 -5.41
N ARG A 134 8.63 -15.42 -4.64
CA ARG A 134 9.75 -14.53 -5.00
C ARG A 134 9.25 -13.16 -5.44
N GLY A 135 8.39 -12.61 -4.60
CA GLY A 135 7.50 -11.50 -4.92
C GLY A 135 8.14 -10.12 -4.82
N ASN A 136 7.28 -9.13 -4.89
CA ASN A 136 7.69 -7.73 -4.91
C ASN A 136 6.90 -6.90 -3.90
N VAL A 137 7.59 -6.02 -3.19
CA VAL A 137 7.01 -4.99 -2.32
C VAL A 137 7.34 -3.62 -2.88
N VAL A 138 6.32 -2.78 -3.04
CA VAL A 138 6.49 -1.38 -3.45
C VAL A 138 5.81 -0.46 -2.45
N MET A 139 6.59 0.44 -1.83
CA MET A 139 6.08 1.44 -0.91
C MET A 139 5.96 2.80 -1.61
N ILE A 140 4.77 3.40 -1.59
CA ILE A 140 4.57 4.75 -2.10
C ILE A 140 4.88 5.74 -0.96
N VAL A 141 6.07 6.31 -1.01
CA VAL A 141 6.59 7.18 0.04
C VAL A 141 6.12 8.63 -0.20
N GLY A 142 6.94 9.49 -0.68
CA GLY A 142 6.65 10.90 -0.94
C GLY A 142 7.92 11.75 -0.84
N GLY A 143 8.01 12.78 -1.68
CA GLY A 143 9.20 13.63 -1.81
C GLY A 143 9.65 14.32 -0.51
N ALA A 144 8.72 14.59 0.40
CA ALA A 144 9.02 15.19 1.71
C ALA A 144 9.90 14.30 2.62
N SER A 145 10.12 13.04 2.27
CA SER A 145 11.12 12.18 2.92
C SER A 145 12.56 12.69 2.74
N ARG A 146 12.82 13.43 1.67
CA ARG A 146 14.14 13.96 1.30
C ARG A 146 14.21 15.48 1.35
N THR A 147 13.10 16.15 1.05
CA THR A 147 12.99 17.60 1.04
C THR A 147 11.94 18.01 2.06
N PRO A 148 12.31 18.27 3.33
CA PRO A 148 11.38 18.65 4.38
C PRO A 148 10.63 19.95 4.04
N ASP A 149 9.36 20.00 4.42
CA ASP A 149 8.49 21.16 4.28
C ASP A 149 7.93 21.52 5.66
N ALA A 150 8.11 22.78 6.08
CA ALA A 150 7.65 23.29 7.37
C ALA A 150 6.11 23.24 7.55
N LYS A 151 5.36 23.16 6.43
CA LYS A 151 3.90 23.00 6.45
C LYS A 151 3.44 21.54 6.30
N PHE A 152 4.39 20.60 6.24
CA PHE A 152 4.10 19.17 6.03
C PHE A 152 4.95 18.28 6.92
N MET A 153 5.15 18.67 8.17
CA MET A 153 6.07 17.98 9.10
C MET A 153 5.65 16.54 9.40
N VAL A 154 4.38 16.31 9.69
CA VAL A 154 3.86 14.94 9.92
C VAL A 154 4.12 14.07 8.70
N GLY A 155 3.74 14.55 7.51
CA GLY A 155 3.93 13.81 6.26
C GLY A 155 5.41 13.57 5.95
N GLY A 156 6.28 14.56 6.18
CA GLY A 156 7.73 14.45 6.01
C GLY A 156 8.32 13.36 6.92
N ALA A 157 8.00 13.42 8.22
CA ALA A 157 8.49 12.45 9.22
C ALA A 157 8.04 11.02 8.89
N VAL A 158 6.74 10.83 8.59
CA VAL A 158 6.19 9.52 8.24
C VAL A 158 6.80 8.97 6.95
N ASN A 159 6.97 9.81 5.93
CA ASN A 159 7.63 9.42 4.69
C ASN A 159 9.09 9.02 4.90
N ALA A 160 9.85 9.76 5.71
CA ALA A 160 11.24 9.44 6.03
C ALA A 160 11.34 8.10 6.78
N ALA A 161 10.46 7.87 7.75
CA ALA A 161 10.39 6.61 8.49
C ALA A 161 10.09 5.42 7.55
N LEU A 162 9.11 5.56 6.65
CA LEU A 162 8.75 4.52 5.70
C LEU A 162 9.87 4.25 4.69
N ALA A 163 10.56 5.28 4.19
CA ALA A 163 11.70 5.14 3.30
C ALA A 163 12.85 4.38 3.96
N ASN A 164 13.19 4.73 5.21
CA ASN A 164 14.22 4.03 5.98
C ASN A 164 13.86 2.57 6.23
N PHE A 165 12.63 2.30 6.68
CA PHE A 165 12.10 0.94 6.85
C PHE A 165 12.18 0.13 5.56
N SER A 166 11.75 0.70 4.43
CA SER A 166 11.78 0.03 3.12
C SER A 166 13.19 -0.38 2.72
N LYS A 167 14.18 0.48 2.99
CA LYS A 167 15.59 0.18 2.71
C LYS A 167 16.12 -0.95 3.59
N ALA A 168 15.77 -0.96 4.87
CA ALA A 168 16.14 -2.05 5.76
C ALA A 168 15.46 -3.36 5.37
N LEU A 169 14.16 -3.31 5.02
CA LEU A 169 13.41 -4.48 4.57
C LEU A 169 13.96 -5.05 3.25
N ALA A 170 14.52 -4.21 2.37
CA ALA A 170 15.20 -4.67 1.15
C ALA A 170 16.44 -5.53 1.48
N GLY A 171 17.13 -5.23 2.58
CA GLY A 171 18.23 -6.09 3.07
C GLY A 171 17.75 -7.47 3.50
N GLN A 172 16.60 -7.58 4.14
CA GLN A 172 15.95 -8.87 4.42
C GLN A 172 15.49 -9.55 3.13
N GLY A 173 14.92 -8.76 2.21
CA GLY A 173 14.44 -9.27 0.92
C GLY A 173 15.53 -9.93 0.08
N LEU A 174 16.78 -9.45 0.16
CA LEU A 174 17.91 -10.09 -0.51
C LEU A 174 18.18 -11.52 -0.01
N GLN A 175 17.87 -11.81 1.26
CA GLN A 175 18.04 -13.16 1.83
C GLN A 175 16.85 -14.06 1.47
N ASP A 176 15.70 -13.50 1.26
CA ASP A 176 14.42 -14.19 1.09
C ASP A 176 13.93 -14.21 -0.38
N ASP A 177 14.72 -13.74 -1.33
CA ASP A 177 14.34 -13.59 -2.76
C ASP A 177 13.10 -12.69 -2.96
N VAL A 178 12.89 -11.68 -2.11
CA VAL A 178 11.82 -10.69 -2.22
C VAL A 178 12.38 -9.34 -2.63
N ASN A 179 11.90 -8.78 -3.74
CA ASN A 179 12.29 -7.44 -4.16
C ASN A 179 11.52 -6.38 -3.39
N VAL A 180 12.22 -5.52 -2.66
CA VAL A 180 11.60 -4.41 -1.93
C VAL A 180 12.10 -3.09 -2.47
N ASN A 181 11.16 -2.27 -2.95
CA ASN A 181 11.44 -0.95 -3.50
C ASN A 181 10.49 0.10 -2.90
N TRP A 182 10.85 1.36 -3.03
CA TRP A 182 9.99 2.47 -2.71
C TRP A 182 10.07 3.56 -3.79
N ILE A 183 8.98 4.28 -3.95
CA ILE A 183 8.84 5.32 -4.97
C ILE A 183 8.48 6.64 -4.29
N ASN A 184 9.13 7.72 -4.72
CA ASN A 184 8.74 9.08 -4.42
C ASN A 184 7.99 9.66 -5.61
N PRO A 185 6.66 9.65 -5.63
CA PRO A 185 5.91 10.39 -6.63
C PRO A 185 6.22 11.89 -6.49
N GLY A 186 6.34 12.58 -7.61
CA GLY A 186 6.37 14.03 -7.63
C GLY A 186 4.99 14.63 -7.34
N GLN A 187 4.83 15.93 -7.58
CA GLN A 187 3.51 16.56 -7.59
C GLN A 187 2.71 15.98 -8.77
N THR A 188 1.56 15.41 -8.45
CA THR A 188 0.62 14.82 -9.42
C THR A 188 -0.66 15.62 -9.46
#